data_295197615127a20c802c816bf96abdd9
#
_entry.id   295197615127a20c802c816bf96abdd9
#
_cell.length_a   1.000
_cell.length_b   1.000
_cell.length_c   1.000
_cell.angle_alpha   90.00
_cell.angle_beta   90.00
_cell.angle_gamma   90.00
#
_symmetry.space_group_name_H-M   'P 1'
#
loop_
_entity.id
_entity.type
_entity.pdbx_description
1 polymer ?
#
loop_
_entity_poly.entity_id
_entity_poly.type
_entity_poly.pdbx_seq_one_letter_code
_entity_poly.pdbx_strand_id
1 'polypeptide(L)'
;MQFSNINYNLYKSFLVVYETKNISRAAEILYISQPAVSHNIKELEKQLNIQLFYKKSNGMSATSEAEILYKYISSAFNSIWKGELTISDMAGLKTGVVKVGIPSYLTVLFLSDIITEFRTKYPNIKIEIVSKPIPDLINMLQTQNLDIVIDSQPISTDRTKLEIKYLKSFSHCFFTTEKFYTEKPLGIENINNLPLIISSQGAEEIKLLKNSVDRKSVV
;
A
#
# COMPACT_ATOMS: atom_id res chain seq x y z
N MET A 1 13.30 24.90 15.55
CA MET A 1 13.48 23.65 14.82
C MET A 1 14.29 22.70 15.68
N GLN A 2 13.79 21.50 16.04
CA GLN A 2 14.57 20.51 16.80
C GLN A 2 15.19 19.54 15.79
N PHE A 3 16.49 19.34 15.89
CA PHE A 3 17.22 18.37 15.07
C PHE A 3 17.61 17.17 15.93
N SER A 4 17.43 15.97 15.41
CA SER A 4 18.01 14.78 16.01
C SER A 4 19.50 14.76 15.72
N ASN A 5 20.31 14.45 16.72
CA ASN A 5 21.76 14.28 16.55
C ASN A 5 22.13 12.89 15.97
N ILE A 6 21.14 12.06 15.67
CA ILE A 6 21.35 10.71 15.15
C ILE A 6 21.74 10.80 13.68
N ASN A 7 22.80 10.07 13.32
CA ASN A 7 23.28 10.02 11.94
C ASN A 7 22.22 9.40 11.01
N TYR A 8 21.92 10.11 9.93
CA TYR A 8 20.97 9.72 8.88
C TYR A 8 21.25 8.30 8.31
N ASN A 9 22.51 7.89 8.18
CA ASN A 9 22.85 6.55 7.70
C ASN A 9 22.40 5.41 8.62
N LEU A 10 22.25 5.67 9.92
CA LEU A 10 21.72 4.69 10.85
C LEU A 10 20.24 4.42 10.54
N TYR A 11 19.45 5.46 10.28
CA TYR A 11 18.06 5.33 9.85
C TYR A 11 17.92 4.66 8.49
N LYS A 12 18.82 4.94 7.54
CA LYS A 12 18.86 4.26 6.24
C LYS A 12 19.07 2.75 6.40
N SER A 13 20.03 2.36 7.25
CA SER A 13 20.27 0.94 7.56
C SER A 13 19.07 0.30 8.25
N PHE A 14 18.42 1.01 9.17
CA PHE A 14 17.22 0.55 9.84
C PHE A 14 16.08 0.28 8.86
N LEU A 15 15.78 1.20 7.93
CA LEU A 15 14.72 1.02 6.92
C LEU A 15 14.93 -0.24 6.10
N VAL A 16 16.14 -0.43 5.55
CA VAL A 16 16.41 -1.57 4.69
C VAL A 16 16.38 -2.89 5.46
N VAL A 17 16.86 -2.92 6.72
CA VAL A 17 16.75 -4.12 7.58
C VAL A 17 15.28 -4.40 7.94
N TYR A 18 14.48 -3.38 8.21
CA TYR A 18 13.06 -3.54 8.49
C TYR A 18 12.28 -4.16 7.32
N GLU A 19 12.56 -3.72 6.10
CA GLU A 19 11.90 -4.21 4.89
C GLU A 19 12.36 -5.61 4.49
N THR A 20 13.67 -5.87 4.56
CA THR A 20 14.25 -7.15 4.14
C THR A 20 14.17 -8.24 5.20
N LYS A 21 14.06 -7.85 6.48
CA LYS A 21 14.17 -8.72 7.67
C LYS A 21 15.45 -9.59 7.65
N ASN A 22 16.48 -9.13 6.94
CA ASN A 22 17.70 -9.86 6.72
C ASN A 22 18.88 -8.90 6.58
N ILE A 23 19.88 -9.02 7.49
CA ILE A 23 21.04 -8.13 7.52
C ILE A 23 21.94 -8.31 6.28
N SER A 24 22.13 -9.55 5.81
CA SER A 24 22.95 -9.81 4.62
C SER A 24 22.33 -9.17 3.37
N ARG A 25 21.01 -9.33 3.21
CA ARG A 25 20.30 -8.72 2.10
C ARG A 25 20.28 -7.19 2.18
N ALA A 26 20.16 -6.65 3.40
CA ALA A 26 20.27 -5.21 3.62
C ALA A 26 21.66 -4.67 3.25
N ALA A 27 22.71 -5.41 3.57
CA ALA A 27 24.09 -5.05 3.22
C ALA A 27 24.31 -4.99 1.70
N GLU A 28 23.77 -5.96 0.96
CA GLU A 28 23.78 -5.95 -0.52
C GLU A 28 23.09 -4.69 -1.09
N ILE A 29 21.89 -4.38 -0.61
CA ILE A 29 21.10 -3.22 -1.08
C ILE A 29 21.81 -1.90 -0.76
N LEU A 30 22.46 -1.82 0.40
CA LEU A 30 23.17 -0.62 0.86
C LEU A 30 24.59 -0.49 0.32
N TYR A 31 25.10 -1.51 -0.36
CA TYR A 31 26.50 -1.57 -0.85
C TYR A 31 27.53 -1.39 0.27
N ILE A 32 27.27 -1.96 1.47
CA ILE A 32 28.18 -1.97 2.61
C ILE A 32 28.30 -3.38 3.17
N SER A 33 29.28 -3.58 4.07
CA SER A 33 29.48 -4.89 4.67
C SER A 33 28.37 -5.25 5.69
N GLN A 34 28.10 -6.55 5.84
CA GLN A 34 27.15 -7.04 6.85
C GLN A 34 27.51 -6.61 8.29
N PRO A 35 28.80 -6.62 8.73
CA PRO A 35 29.19 -6.06 10.01
C PRO A 35 28.86 -4.58 10.16
N ALA A 36 28.98 -3.79 9.09
CA ALA A 36 28.61 -2.36 9.11
C ALA A 36 27.11 -2.16 9.31
N VAL A 37 26.25 -2.93 8.63
CA VAL A 37 24.80 -2.89 8.88
C VAL A 37 24.48 -3.27 10.32
N SER A 38 25.08 -4.35 10.82
CA SER A 38 24.88 -4.80 12.22
C SER A 38 25.32 -3.73 13.22
N HIS A 39 26.44 -3.06 12.96
CA HIS A 39 26.94 -1.95 13.78
C HIS A 39 25.96 -0.78 13.75
N ASN A 40 25.47 -0.36 12.58
CA ASN A 40 24.54 0.73 12.43
C ASN A 40 23.23 0.49 13.20
N ILE A 41 22.69 -0.74 13.16
CA ILE A 41 21.48 -1.08 13.93
C ILE A 41 21.74 -0.98 15.43
N LYS A 42 22.83 -1.59 15.94
CA LYS A 42 23.18 -1.52 17.35
C LYS A 42 23.44 -0.09 17.84
N GLU A 43 24.07 0.73 17.02
CA GLU A 43 24.34 2.13 17.34
C GLU A 43 23.03 2.93 17.40
N LEU A 44 22.09 2.69 16.47
CA LEU A 44 20.76 3.30 16.50
C LEU A 44 19.99 2.88 17.75
N GLU A 45 19.94 1.59 18.08
CA GLU A 45 19.31 1.05 19.28
C GLU A 45 19.88 1.68 20.54
N LYS A 46 21.20 1.84 20.60
CA LYS A 46 21.91 2.48 21.71
C LYS A 46 21.53 3.96 21.85
N GLN A 47 21.52 4.72 20.75
CA GLN A 47 21.19 6.14 20.76
C GLN A 47 19.72 6.41 21.11
N LEU A 48 18.82 5.52 20.71
CA LEU A 48 17.40 5.60 21.06
C LEU A 48 17.09 4.98 22.41
N ASN A 49 18.05 4.22 22.99
CA ASN A 49 17.89 3.43 24.23
C ASN A 49 16.70 2.45 24.15
N ILE A 50 16.49 1.83 22.98
CA ILE A 50 15.43 0.83 22.72
C ILE A 50 15.95 -0.26 21.80
N GLN A 51 15.37 -1.45 21.91
CA GLN A 51 15.62 -2.55 20.99
C GLN A 51 14.64 -2.45 19.82
N LEU A 52 15.16 -2.51 18.59
CA LEU A 52 14.37 -2.43 17.36
C LEU A 52 14.16 -3.79 16.71
N PHE A 53 15.10 -4.73 16.92
CA PHE A 53 15.03 -6.04 16.30
C PHE A 53 15.39 -7.17 17.26
N TYR A 54 14.69 -8.30 17.08
CA TYR A 54 15.05 -9.59 17.67
C TYR A 54 15.68 -10.49 16.58
N LYS A 55 16.74 -11.20 16.94
CA LYS A 55 17.34 -12.22 16.09
C LYS A 55 16.46 -13.48 16.13
N LYS A 56 16.08 -14.00 14.95
CA LYS A 56 15.41 -15.28 14.76
C LYS A 56 16.27 -16.23 13.96
N SER A 57 15.95 -17.54 13.97
CA SER A 57 16.63 -18.56 13.18
C SER A 57 16.71 -18.21 11.69
N ASN A 58 15.66 -17.58 11.16
CA ASN A 58 15.51 -17.20 9.75
C ASN A 58 15.61 -15.69 9.49
N GLY A 59 16.38 -14.94 10.29
CA GLY A 59 16.57 -13.50 10.06
C GLY A 59 16.26 -12.62 11.26
N MET A 60 15.63 -11.49 11.03
CA MET A 60 15.31 -10.47 12.03
C MET A 60 13.78 -10.30 12.15
N SER A 61 13.30 -10.05 13.37
CA SER A 61 11.91 -9.67 13.64
C SER A 61 11.88 -8.28 14.24
N ALA A 62 11.04 -7.41 13.73
CA ALA A 62 10.86 -6.06 14.27
C ALA A 62 10.11 -6.08 15.61
N THR A 63 10.43 -5.12 16.48
CA THR A 63 9.66 -4.81 17.70
C THR A 63 8.50 -3.87 17.37
N SER A 64 7.57 -3.66 18.32
CA SER A 64 6.52 -2.63 18.23
C SER A 64 7.08 -1.22 18.06
N GLU A 65 8.19 -0.93 18.73
CA GLU A 65 8.93 0.32 18.64
C GLU A 65 9.52 0.53 17.23
N ALA A 66 10.05 -0.54 16.64
CA ALA A 66 10.52 -0.50 15.25
C ALA A 66 9.38 -0.24 14.25
N GLU A 67 8.18 -0.80 14.47
CA GLU A 67 7.01 -0.53 13.63
C GLU A 67 6.59 0.94 13.68
N ILE A 68 6.61 1.53 14.87
CA ILE A 68 6.32 2.96 15.06
C ILE A 68 7.38 3.80 14.35
N LEU A 69 8.66 3.52 14.61
CA LEU A 69 9.78 4.26 14.02
C LEU A 69 9.77 4.17 12.49
N TYR A 70 9.49 3.00 11.93
CA TYR A 70 9.42 2.78 10.49
C TYR A 70 8.43 3.72 9.80
N LYS A 71 7.25 3.93 10.36
CA LYS A 71 6.23 4.83 9.80
C LYS A 71 6.75 6.26 9.61
N TYR A 72 7.44 6.78 10.62
CA TYR A 72 7.98 8.15 10.57
C TYR A 72 9.20 8.25 9.66
N ILE A 73 10.14 7.31 9.78
CA ILE A 73 11.38 7.35 9.02
C ILE A 73 11.14 7.10 7.52
N SER A 74 10.27 6.14 7.17
CA SER A 74 9.92 5.90 5.77
C SER A 74 9.26 7.12 5.13
N SER A 75 8.36 7.81 5.85
CA SER A 75 7.75 9.05 5.38
C SER A 75 8.78 10.17 5.18
N ALA A 76 9.72 10.34 6.12
CA ALA A 76 10.77 11.34 6.02
C ALA A 76 11.70 11.08 4.80
N PHE A 77 12.14 9.83 4.59
CA PHE A 77 12.95 9.47 3.43
C PHE A 77 12.21 9.67 2.11
N ASN A 78 10.92 9.33 2.04
CA ASN A 78 10.12 9.59 0.87
C ASN A 78 9.97 11.10 0.59
N SER A 79 9.84 11.91 1.63
CA SER A 79 9.78 13.37 1.46
C SER A 79 11.08 13.96 0.93
N ILE A 80 12.23 13.49 1.44
CA ILE A 80 13.56 13.88 0.93
C ILE A 80 13.68 13.50 -0.55
N TRP A 81 13.38 12.23 -0.87
CA TRP A 81 13.45 11.73 -2.24
C TRP A 81 12.56 12.50 -3.21
N LYS A 82 11.32 12.85 -2.79
CA LYS A 82 10.41 13.70 -3.59
C LYS A 82 11.00 15.08 -3.84
N GLY A 83 11.67 15.68 -2.84
CA GLY A 83 12.37 16.94 -3.01
C GLY A 83 13.50 16.84 -4.06
N GLU A 84 14.30 15.79 -4.01
CA GLU A 84 15.37 15.53 -4.98
C GLU A 84 14.81 15.34 -6.40
N LEU A 85 13.69 14.61 -6.55
CA LEU A 85 13.00 14.46 -7.84
C LEU A 85 12.49 15.80 -8.37
N THR A 86 11.86 16.61 -7.53
CA THR A 86 11.33 17.93 -7.94
C THR A 86 12.45 18.81 -8.48
N ILE A 87 13.61 18.80 -7.84
CA ILE A 87 14.80 19.55 -8.31
C ILE A 87 15.30 18.97 -9.65
N SER A 88 15.32 17.64 -9.78
CA SER A 88 15.70 16.95 -11.03
C SER A 88 14.75 17.28 -12.18
N ASP A 89 13.45 17.33 -11.92
CA ASP A 89 12.43 17.71 -12.91
C ASP A 89 12.57 19.16 -13.36
N MET A 90 12.87 20.07 -12.44
CA MET A 90 13.19 21.48 -12.75
C MET A 90 14.43 21.61 -13.65
N ALA A 91 15.39 20.67 -13.54
CA ALA A 91 16.54 20.58 -14.43
C ALA A 91 16.24 19.95 -15.81
N GLY A 92 14.96 19.66 -16.11
CA GLY A 92 14.51 19.05 -17.37
C GLY A 92 14.74 17.55 -17.50
N LEU A 93 15.14 16.90 -16.42
CA LEU A 93 15.32 15.44 -16.34
C LEU A 93 13.97 14.78 -16.00
N LYS A 94 13.08 14.63 -16.94
CA LYS A 94 11.75 13.97 -16.77
C LYS A 94 11.87 12.49 -16.41
N THR A 95 12.44 12.22 -15.24
CA THR A 95 12.64 10.88 -14.70
C THR A 95 11.99 10.77 -13.32
N GLY A 96 11.53 9.60 -12.95
CA GLY A 96 10.93 9.41 -11.63
C GLY A 96 10.30 8.04 -11.45
N VAL A 97 9.70 7.83 -10.27
CA VAL A 97 8.92 6.64 -9.94
C VAL A 97 7.56 7.07 -9.42
N VAL A 98 6.50 6.51 -9.99
CA VAL A 98 5.13 6.66 -9.49
C VAL A 98 4.73 5.34 -8.82
N LYS A 99 4.41 5.39 -7.53
CA LYS A 99 4.00 4.23 -6.74
C LYS A 99 2.48 4.18 -6.63
N VAL A 100 1.88 3.17 -7.25
CA VAL A 100 0.43 2.98 -7.32
C VAL A 100 0.01 1.79 -6.46
N GLY A 101 -0.82 2.04 -5.47
CA GLY A 101 -1.50 1.00 -4.69
C GLY A 101 -2.83 0.62 -5.34
N ILE A 102 -3.06 -0.66 -5.54
CA ILE A 102 -4.31 -1.15 -6.14
C ILE A 102 -4.59 -2.58 -5.69
N PRO A 103 -5.81 -2.93 -5.27
CA PRO A 103 -6.19 -4.31 -5.00
C PRO A 103 -6.03 -5.18 -6.24
N SER A 104 -5.61 -6.44 -6.05
CA SER A 104 -5.31 -7.36 -7.17
C SER A 104 -6.48 -7.54 -8.15
N TYR A 105 -7.73 -7.55 -7.68
CA TYR A 105 -8.90 -7.70 -8.53
C TYR A 105 -9.13 -6.50 -9.48
N LEU A 106 -8.71 -5.29 -9.09
CA LEU A 106 -8.79 -4.11 -9.95
C LEU A 106 -7.62 -4.00 -10.93
N THR A 107 -6.48 -4.62 -10.63
CA THR A 107 -5.28 -4.55 -11.48
C THR A 107 -5.58 -5.05 -12.89
N VAL A 108 -6.25 -6.19 -13.00
CA VAL A 108 -6.59 -6.82 -14.30
C VAL A 108 -7.59 -5.96 -15.08
N LEU A 109 -8.52 -5.32 -14.38
CA LEU A 109 -9.63 -4.58 -15.01
C LEU A 109 -9.22 -3.21 -15.54
N PHE A 110 -8.23 -2.56 -14.92
CA PHE A 110 -7.99 -1.13 -15.17
C PHE A 110 -6.57 -0.76 -15.56
N LEU A 111 -5.56 -1.52 -15.13
CA LEU A 111 -4.17 -1.03 -15.25
C LEU A 111 -3.52 -1.32 -16.58
N SER A 112 -3.90 -2.36 -17.30
CA SER A 112 -3.20 -2.80 -18.51
C SER A 112 -3.09 -1.69 -19.56
N ASP A 113 -4.23 -1.10 -19.92
CA ASP A 113 -4.30 -0.10 -20.99
C ASP A 113 -3.69 1.23 -20.53
N ILE A 114 -3.99 1.64 -19.30
CA ILE A 114 -3.48 2.89 -18.72
C ILE A 114 -1.96 2.88 -18.63
N ILE A 115 -1.37 1.75 -18.17
CA ILE A 115 0.10 1.63 -18.07
C ILE A 115 0.74 1.69 -19.44
N THR A 116 0.16 1.05 -20.44
CA THR A 116 0.70 1.04 -21.80
C THR A 116 0.71 2.44 -22.39
N GLU A 117 -0.39 3.18 -22.27
CA GLU A 117 -0.48 4.56 -22.72
C GLU A 117 0.49 5.48 -21.97
N PHE A 118 0.54 5.36 -20.64
CA PHE A 118 1.42 6.17 -19.82
C PHE A 118 2.89 5.93 -20.15
N ARG A 119 3.34 4.68 -20.31
CA ARG A 119 4.73 4.35 -20.65
C ARG A 119 5.13 4.85 -22.02
N THR A 120 4.20 4.85 -22.97
CA THR A 120 4.43 5.42 -24.31
C THR A 120 4.68 6.93 -24.24
N LYS A 121 3.93 7.63 -23.39
CA LYS A 121 4.03 9.08 -23.23
C LYS A 121 5.19 9.51 -22.32
N TYR A 122 5.52 8.70 -21.31
CA TYR A 122 6.53 8.99 -20.29
C TYR A 122 7.50 7.81 -20.11
N PRO A 123 8.35 7.50 -21.10
CA PRO A 123 9.18 6.28 -21.08
C PRO A 123 10.21 6.23 -19.95
N ASN A 124 10.63 7.39 -19.45
CA ASN A 124 11.62 7.50 -18.38
C ASN A 124 11.02 7.50 -16.96
N ILE A 125 9.69 7.42 -16.84
CA ILE A 125 9.03 7.32 -15.54
C ILE A 125 8.73 5.85 -15.25
N LYS A 126 9.26 5.35 -14.13
CA LYS A 126 8.99 4.00 -13.63
C LYS A 126 7.65 3.98 -12.90
N ILE A 127 6.81 2.98 -13.15
CA ILE A 127 5.61 2.71 -12.37
C ILE A 127 5.89 1.50 -11.47
N GLU A 128 5.68 1.66 -10.18
CA GLU A 128 5.70 0.58 -9.19
C GLU A 128 4.28 0.30 -8.72
N ILE A 129 3.84 -0.95 -8.85
CA ILE A 129 2.50 -1.39 -8.46
C ILE A 129 2.61 -2.18 -7.17
N VAL A 130 1.85 -1.76 -6.16
CA VAL A 130 1.75 -2.44 -4.87
C VAL A 130 0.33 -2.96 -4.70
N SER A 131 0.18 -4.28 -4.54
CA SER A 131 -1.13 -4.89 -4.31
C SER A 131 -1.22 -5.42 -2.88
N LYS A 132 -2.15 -4.83 -2.12
CA LYS A 132 -2.44 -5.15 -0.71
C LYS A 132 -3.93 -4.88 -0.41
N PRO A 133 -4.44 -5.32 0.75
CA PRO A 133 -5.74 -4.88 1.24
C PRO A 133 -5.83 -3.36 1.37
N ILE A 134 -7.01 -2.79 1.13
CA ILE A 134 -7.23 -1.34 1.12
C ILE A 134 -6.78 -0.62 2.39
N PRO A 135 -7.04 -1.11 3.61
CA PRO A 135 -6.55 -0.44 4.82
C PRO A 135 -5.03 -0.24 4.82
N ASP A 136 -4.28 -1.23 4.33
CA ASP A 136 -2.82 -1.15 4.24
C ASP A 136 -2.38 -0.14 3.18
N LEU A 137 -3.04 -0.13 2.00
CA LEU A 137 -2.77 0.81 0.93
C LEU A 137 -3.05 2.26 1.36
N ILE A 138 -4.15 2.50 2.07
CA ILE A 138 -4.47 3.83 2.61
C ILE A 138 -3.42 4.27 3.64
N ASN A 139 -3.01 3.38 4.55
CA ASN A 139 -1.95 3.69 5.50
C ASN A 139 -0.62 4.02 4.78
N MET A 140 -0.28 3.28 3.72
CA MET A 140 0.91 3.56 2.89
C MET A 140 0.80 4.89 2.16
N LEU A 141 -0.40 5.28 1.67
CA LEU A 141 -0.65 6.58 1.07
C LEU A 141 -0.48 7.72 2.09
N GLN A 142 -1.07 7.59 3.27
CA GLN A 142 -0.96 8.57 4.35
C GLN A 142 0.46 8.74 4.87
N THR A 143 1.27 7.67 4.84
CA THR A 143 2.70 7.71 5.21
C THR A 143 3.61 8.01 4.02
N GLN A 144 3.06 8.46 2.88
CA GLN A 144 3.77 8.83 1.65
C GLN A 144 4.61 7.69 1.03
N ASN A 145 4.31 6.44 1.37
CA ASN A 145 4.92 5.25 0.76
C ASN A 145 4.26 4.88 -0.58
N LEU A 146 3.10 5.45 -0.88
CA LEU A 146 2.42 5.44 -2.18
C LEU A 146 2.09 6.87 -2.59
N ASP A 147 1.99 7.08 -3.90
CA ASP A 147 1.58 8.37 -4.48
C ASP A 147 0.09 8.37 -4.81
N ILE A 148 -0.45 7.24 -5.22
CA ILE A 148 -1.84 7.07 -5.65
C ILE A 148 -2.34 5.73 -5.12
N VAL A 149 -3.61 5.68 -4.71
CA VAL A 149 -4.35 4.43 -4.45
C VAL A 149 -5.58 4.42 -5.35
N ILE A 150 -5.79 3.31 -6.04
CA ILE A 150 -6.99 3.07 -6.86
C ILE A 150 -7.83 2.02 -6.13
N ASP A 151 -9.10 2.33 -5.90
CA ASP A 151 -10.03 1.44 -5.20
C ASP A 151 -11.43 1.52 -5.79
N SER A 152 -12.27 0.54 -5.46
CA SER A 152 -13.71 0.59 -5.67
C SER A 152 -14.39 1.29 -4.51
N GLN A 153 -15.47 2.01 -4.77
CA GLN A 153 -16.27 2.64 -3.71
C GLN A 153 -17.11 1.59 -2.95
N PRO A 154 -17.39 1.83 -1.66
CA PRO A 154 -17.11 3.00 -0.84
C PRO A 154 -15.78 2.91 -0.10
N ILE A 155 -15.10 4.04 0.02
CA ILE A 155 -13.91 4.17 0.87
C ILE A 155 -14.38 4.56 2.28
N SER A 156 -14.17 3.69 3.26
CA SER A 156 -14.56 3.89 4.66
C SER A 156 -13.49 4.59 5.51
N THR A 157 -12.78 5.56 4.95
CA THR A 157 -11.70 6.27 5.64
C THR A 157 -12.04 7.73 5.90
N ASP A 158 -11.40 8.31 6.92
CA ASP A 158 -11.45 9.74 7.17
C ASP A 158 -10.94 10.51 5.94
N ARG A 159 -11.88 11.12 5.22
CA ARG A 159 -11.65 11.81 3.94
C ARG A 159 -10.97 13.16 4.09
N THR A 160 -10.79 13.65 5.30
CA THR A 160 -10.31 15.03 5.54
C THR A 160 -8.88 15.26 5.06
N LYS A 161 -8.13 14.20 4.80
CA LYS A 161 -6.70 14.26 4.40
C LYS A 161 -6.42 13.71 3.01
N LEU A 162 -7.44 13.31 2.25
CA LEU A 162 -7.27 12.65 0.96
C LEU A 162 -8.05 13.40 -0.12
N GLU A 163 -7.41 13.65 -1.26
CA GLU A 163 -8.09 14.07 -2.48
C GLU A 163 -8.63 12.82 -3.19
N ILE A 164 -9.94 12.78 -3.44
CA ILE A 164 -10.61 11.65 -4.08
C ILE A 164 -11.13 12.08 -5.44
N LYS A 165 -10.72 11.35 -6.49
CA LYS A 165 -11.20 11.54 -7.87
C LYS A 165 -11.96 10.31 -8.34
N TYR A 166 -13.16 10.53 -8.85
CA TYR A 166 -13.92 9.50 -9.52
C TYR A 166 -13.31 9.21 -10.90
N LEU A 167 -13.10 7.92 -11.22
CA LEU A 167 -12.55 7.49 -12.50
C LEU A 167 -13.65 6.97 -13.43
N LYS A 168 -14.30 5.88 -13.06
CA LYS A 168 -15.42 5.30 -13.82
C LYS A 168 -16.26 4.36 -12.94
N SER A 169 -17.48 4.02 -13.39
CA SER A 169 -18.29 2.98 -12.78
C SER A 169 -18.09 1.63 -13.44
N PHE A 170 -18.29 0.57 -12.69
CA PHE A 170 -18.41 -0.80 -13.17
C PHE A 170 -19.53 -1.52 -12.41
N SER A 171 -20.06 -2.56 -13.00
CA SER A 171 -21.15 -3.34 -12.39
C SER A 171 -20.63 -4.68 -11.89
N HIS A 172 -21.15 -5.14 -10.77
CA HIS A 172 -20.95 -6.48 -10.28
C HIS A 172 -22.06 -7.39 -10.78
N CYS A 173 -21.75 -8.62 -11.02
CA CYS A 173 -22.72 -9.65 -11.35
C CYS A 173 -22.49 -10.91 -10.51
N PHE A 174 -23.55 -11.68 -10.31
CA PHE A 174 -23.45 -12.99 -9.67
C PHE A 174 -23.21 -14.06 -10.73
N PHE A 175 -22.25 -14.94 -10.46
CA PHE A 175 -22.05 -16.14 -11.23
C PHE A 175 -22.65 -17.33 -10.48
N THR A 176 -23.34 -18.21 -11.20
CA THR A 176 -23.93 -19.40 -10.63
C THR A 176 -23.77 -20.59 -11.58
N THR A 177 -23.90 -21.80 -11.03
CA THR A 177 -24.01 -23.02 -11.82
C THR A 177 -25.46 -23.26 -12.23
N GLU A 178 -25.72 -24.13 -13.23
CA GLU A 178 -27.06 -24.48 -13.68
C GLU A 178 -27.97 -24.90 -12.54
N LYS A 179 -27.45 -25.56 -11.52
CA LYS A 179 -28.21 -26.00 -10.33
C LYS A 179 -28.94 -24.87 -9.60
N PHE A 180 -28.38 -23.66 -9.61
CA PHE A 180 -28.93 -22.49 -8.92
C PHE A 180 -29.42 -21.43 -9.90
N TYR A 181 -29.36 -21.72 -11.19
CA TYR A 181 -29.87 -20.80 -12.21
C TYR A 181 -31.40 -20.72 -12.17
N THR A 182 -31.92 -19.53 -12.25
CA THR A 182 -33.35 -19.26 -12.39
C THR A 182 -33.57 -18.38 -13.61
N GLU A 183 -34.53 -18.73 -14.46
CA GLU A 183 -34.92 -17.91 -15.63
C GLU A 183 -35.50 -16.55 -15.22
N LYS A 184 -36.02 -16.46 -14.00
CA LYS A 184 -36.59 -15.20 -13.48
C LYS A 184 -35.52 -14.39 -12.79
N PRO A 185 -35.45 -13.07 -13.03
CA PRO A 185 -34.54 -12.19 -12.28
C PRO A 185 -34.78 -12.34 -10.77
N LEU A 186 -33.70 -12.60 -10.03
CA LEU A 186 -33.76 -12.64 -8.58
C LEU A 186 -33.80 -11.19 -8.06
N GLY A 187 -34.81 -10.89 -7.27
CA GLY A 187 -34.84 -9.65 -6.52
C GLY A 187 -33.73 -9.61 -5.46
N ILE A 188 -33.29 -8.42 -5.11
CA ILE A 188 -32.24 -8.21 -4.10
C ILE A 188 -32.65 -8.86 -2.76
N GLU A 189 -33.93 -8.88 -2.43
CA GLU A 189 -34.50 -9.50 -1.23
C GLU A 189 -34.27 -11.02 -1.16
N ASN A 190 -34.11 -11.68 -2.30
CA ASN A 190 -33.91 -13.12 -2.35
C ASN A 190 -32.45 -13.55 -2.20
N ILE A 191 -31.50 -12.61 -2.30
CA ILE A 191 -30.07 -12.89 -2.22
C ILE A 191 -29.68 -13.49 -0.87
N ASN A 192 -30.33 -13.06 0.22
CA ASN A 192 -30.03 -13.56 1.57
C ASN A 192 -30.35 -15.07 1.75
N ASN A 193 -31.19 -15.62 0.90
CA ASN A 193 -31.60 -17.03 0.94
C ASN A 193 -30.72 -17.95 0.06
N LEU A 194 -29.74 -17.38 -0.63
CA LEU A 194 -28.84 -18.15 -1.52
C LEU A 194 -27.53 -18.49 -0.81
N PRO A 195 -26.96 -19.67 -1.08
CA PRO A 195 -25.63 -20.02 -0.62
C PRO A 195 -24.58 -19.21 -1.40
N LEU A 196 -24.20 -18.01 -0.88
CA LEU A 196 -23.27 -17.12 -1.54
C LEU A 196 -21.82 -17.47 -1.16
N ILE A 197 -20.95 -17.57 -2.17
CA ILE A 197 -19.51 -17.57 -1.99
C ILE A 197 -19.03 -16.14 -2.24
N ILE A 198 -18.38 -15.57 -1.23
CA ILE A 198 -17.96 -14.18 -1.22
C ILE A 198 -16.48 -14.13 -1.00
N SER A 199 -15.75 -13.37 -1.80
CA SER A 199 -14.33 -13.16 -1.52
C SER A 199 -14.18 -12.33 -0.24
N SER A 200 -13.13 -12.58 0.55
CA SER A 200 -12.82 -11.80 1.75
C SER A 200 -12.59 -10.31 1.46
N GLN A 201 -12.25 -9.97 0.22
CA GLN A 201 -12.04 -8.60 -0.26
C GLN A 201 -13.34 -7.92 -0.70
N GLY A 202 -14.40 -8.70 -1.01
CA GLY A 202 -15.74 -8.20 -1.39
C GLY A 202 -16.71 -8.05 -0.21
N ALA A 203 -16.25 -8.20 1.02
CA ALA A 203 -17.12 -8.16 2.19
C ALA A 203 -17.78 -6.78 2.43
N GLU A 204 -17.15 -5.69 2.00
CA GLU A 204 -17.72 -4.34 2.09
C GLU A 204 -18.80 -4.09 1.04
N GLU A 205 -18.61 -4.57 -0.18
CA GLU A 205 -19.62 -4.46 -1.25
C GLU A 205 -20.90 -5.20 -0.90
N ILE A 206 -20.78 -6.33 -0.20
CA ILE A 206 -21.95 -7.07 0.29
C ILE A 206 -22.63 -6.41 1.48
N LYS A 207 -21.86 -5.77 2.36
CA LYS A 207 -22.43 -4.90 3.39
C LYS A 207 -23.31 -3.80 2.77
N LEU A 208 -22.89 -3.25 1.64
CA LEU A 208 -23.67 -2.25 0.92
C LEU A 208 -24.92 -2.83 0.28
N LEU A 209 -24.79 -4.01 -0.36
CA LEU A 209 -25.94 -4.72 -0.88
C LEU A 209 -26.94 -5.03 0.23
N LYS A 210 -26.49 -5.55 1.37
CA LYS A 210 -27.36 -5.79 2.54
C LYS A 210 -27.99 -4.50 3.06
N ASN A 211 -27.23 -3.43 3.22
CA ASN A 211 -27.77 -2.13 3.68
C ASN A 211 -28.72 -1.48 2.68
N SER A 212 -28.61 -1.79 1.38
CA SER A 212 -29.54 -1.32 0.36
C SER A 212 -30.86 -2.12 0.36
N VAL A 213 -30.82 -3.38 0.80
CA VAL A 213 -32.01 -4.21 1.03
C VAL A 213 -32.78 -3.74 2.26
N ASP A 214 -32.07 -3.52 3.38
CA ASP A 214 -32.69 -3.08 4.64
C ASP A 214 -33.31 -1.69 4.55
N ARG A 215 -32.79 -0.79 3.70
CA ARG A 215 -33.38 0.54 3.49
C ARG A 215 -34.66 0.53 2.67
N LYS A 216 -34.97 -0.51 1.89
CA LYS A 216 -36.20 -0.64 1.14
C LYS A 216 -37.33 -1.32 1.93
N SER A 217 -37.02 -1.94 3.07
CA SER A 217 -38.02 -2.55 3.96
C SER A 217 -38.58 -1.58 5.00
N VAL A 218 -38.27 -0.28 4.92
CA VAL A 218 -38.72 0.78 5.83
C VAL A 218 -39.50 1.87 5.05
N VAL A 219 -40.31 1.46 4.06
CA VAL A 219 -41.32 2.33 3.45
C VAL A 219 -42.66 1.63 3.46
#